data_51a0e866b871a1b373dfb8c37a32e43c
#
_entry.id   51a0e866b871a1b373dfb8c37a32e43c
#
_cell.length_a   1.000
_cell.length_b   1.000
_cell.length_c   1.000
_cell.angle_alpha   90.00
_cell.angle_beta   90.00
_cell.angle_gamma   90.00
#
_symmetry.space_group_name_H-M   'P 1'
#
loop_
_entity.id
_entity.type
_entity.pdbx_description
1 polymer ?
#
loop_
_entity_poly.entity_id
_entity_poly.type
_entity_poly.pdbx_seq_one_letter_code
_entity_poly.pdbx_strand_id
1 'polypeptide(L)'
;MLTRDYFRAVERALFDYPSLKKQLVGRERWIECRCRGGGEPVEVGKSSVRPVHRYQETVVEAKERDYTFMILNAKIQAIDDAIDYLPDVMKDLVEMYYFRDMSRVEVMCELNISEREFFRQRRRIVERVAPYVVGPFGMGDND
;
A
#
# COMPACT_ATOMS: atom_id res chain seq x y z
N MET A 1 1.17 -24.90 -0.15
CA MET A 1 1.09 -24.49 1.22
C MET A 1 2.14 -23.48 1.57
N LEU A 2 1.81 -22.47 2.31
CA LEU A 2 2.78 -21.44 2.60
C LEU A 2 3.65 -21.82 3.77
N THR A 3 4.92 -21.44 3.68
CA THR A 3 5.81 -21.68 4.79
C THR A 3 5.50 -20.61 5.83
N ARG A 4 6.03 -20.80 7.01
CA ARG A 4 5.82 -19.86 8.09
C ARG A 4 6.36 -18.49 7.75
N ASP A 5 7.50 -18.43 7.07
CA ASP A 5 8.10 -17.16 6.74
C ASP A 5 7.28 -16.41 5.70
N TYR A 6 6.71 -17.12 4.73
CA TYR A 6 5.86 -16.47 3.74
C TYR A 6 4.58 -15.99 4.42
N PHE A 7 4.05 -16.77 5.35
CA PHE A 7 2.84 -16.37 6.05
C PHE A 7 3.08 -15.05 6.78
N ARG A 8 4.20 -14.96 7.48
CA ARG A 8 4.51 -13.75 8.22
C ARG A 8 4.76 -12.56 7.29
N ALA A 9 5.39 -12.80 6.15
CA ALA A 9 5.67 -11.72 5.21
C ALA A 9 4.36 -11.16 4.65
N VAL A 10 3.40 -12.03 4.36
CA VAL A 10 2.12 -11.59 3.84
C VAL A 10 1.37 -10.79 4.90
N GLU A 11 1.38 -11.27 6.15
CA GLU A 11 0.70 -10.55 7.21
C GLU A 11 1.36 -9.19 7.44
N ARG A 12 2.68 -9.14 7.37
CA ARG A 12 3.37 -7.87 7.55
C ARG A 12 2.96 -6.88 6.47
N ALA A 13 2.82 -7.35 5.23
CA ALA A 13 2.39 -6.49 4.15
C ALA A 13 0.99 -5.94 4.42
N LEU A 14 0.09 -6.78 4.95
CA LEU A 14 -1.26 -6.33 5.26
C LEU A 14 -1.26 -5.32 6.41
N PHE A 15 -0.46 -5.55 7.45
CA PHE A 15 -0.39 -4.63 8.56
C PHE A 15 0.24 -3.29 8.13
N ASP A 16 1.16 -3.32 7.17
CA ASP A 16 1.82 -2.12 6.72
C ASP A 16 1.01 -1.29 5.74
N TYR A 17 -0.06 -1.85 5.20
CA TYR A 17 -0.85 -1.18 4.16
C TYR A 17 -1.27 0.25 4.53
N PRO A 18 -1.81 0.51 5.72
CA PRO A 18 -2.21 1.89 6.05
C PRO A 18 -1.03 2.84 6.07
N SER A 19 0.12 2.35 6.52
CA SER A 19 1.32 3.15 6.54
C SER A 19 1.83 3.43 5.14
N LEU A 20 1.72 2.44 4.25
CA LEU A 20 2.14 2.62 2.86
C LEU A 20 1.28 3.68 2.19
N LYS A 21 -0.01 3.72 2.48
CA LYS A 21 -0.88 4.73 1.91
C LYS A 21 -0.49 6.12 2.38
N LYS A 22 -0.12 6.26 3.65
CA LYS A 22 0.31 7.55 4.16
C LYS A 22 1.62 7.97 3.52
N GLN A 23 2.52 7.02 3.34
CA GLN A 23 3.80 7.30 2.71
C GLN A 23 3.61 7.72 1.26
N LEU A 24 2.66 7.10 0.56
CA LEU A 24 2.41 7.47 -0.83
C LEU A 24 1.89 8.90 -0.93
N VAL A 25 0.96 9.27 -0.06
CA VAL A 25 0.43 10.63 -0.05
C VAL A 25 1.56 11.62 0.25
N GLY A 26 2.41 11.29 1.21
CA GLY A 26 3.53 12.16 1.55
C GLY A 26 4.51 12.31 0.41
N ARG A 27 4.79 11.20 -0.30
CA ARG A 27 5.71 11.26 -1.42
C ARG A 27 5.13 12.08 -2.58
N GLU A 28 3.83 11.95 -2.79
CA GLU A 28 3.18 12.70 -3.84
C GLU A 28 3.27 14.20 -3.55
N ARG A 29 3.05 14.60 -2.32
CA ARG A 29 3.16 16.01 -1.95
C ARG A 29 4.57 16.51 -2.11
N TRP A 30 5.55 15.68 -1.74
CA TRP A 30 6.94 16.05 -1.86
C TRP A 30 7.29 16.30 -3.34
N ILE A 31 6.82 15.43 -4.23
CA ILE A 31 7.08 15.57 -5.64
C ILE A 31 6.42 16.85 -6.16
N GLU A 32 5.19 17.08 -5.76
CA GLU A 32 4.48 18.29 -6.19
C GLU A 32 5.17 19.55 -5.73
N CYS A 33 5.68 19.55 -4.51
CA CYS A 33 6.35 20.72 -4.02
C CYS A 33 7.63 20.99 -4.79
N ARG A 34 8.35 19.94 -5.12
CA ARG A 34 9.58 20.15 -5.86
C ARG A 34 9.31 20.64 -7.26
N CYS A 35 8.25 20.15 -7.89
CA CYS A 35 7.93 20.60 -9.22
C CYS A 35 7.47 22.04 -9.24
N ARG A 36 6.92 22.54 -8.15
CA ARG A 36 6.50 23.91 -8.12
C ARG A 36 7.66 24.80 -7.86
N GLY A 37 8.80 24.25 -7.71
CA GLY A 37 9.93 25.04 -7.43
C GLY A 37 9.82 25.46 -6.00
N GLY A 38 9.06 24.77 -5.32
CA GLY A 38 8.84 25.06 -4.01
C GLY A 38 10.01 25.25 -3.30
N GLY A 39 10.41 25.89 -2.85
CA GLY A 39 11.49 26.02 -2.16
C GLY A 39 12.52 26.75 -2.88
N GLU A 40 12.50 26.88 -4.06
CA GLU A 40 13.46 27.37 -4.73
C GLU A 40 13.25 28.75 -4.97
N PRO A 41 13.96 29.58 -4.54
CA PRO A 41 13.81 30.96 -4.66
C PRO A 41 14.17 31.23 -6.01
N VAL A 42 13.34 31.43 -6.77
CA VAL A 42 13.62 31.64 -8.03
C VAL A 42 14.16 32.90 -8.36
N GLU A 43 14.94 33.03 -9.27
CA GLU A 43 15.45 34.14 -9.69
C GLU A 43 14.45 34.86 -10.32
N VAL A 44 14.05 35.80 -9.82
CA VAL A 44 13.05 36.44 -10.30
C VAL A 44 13.42 37.21 -11.42
N GLY A 45 12.81 37.56 -12.05
CA GLY A 45 13.17 38.38 -13.05
C GLY A 45 13.59 37.79 -14.25
N LYS A 46 14.35 36.98 -14.20
CA LYS A 46 14.78 36.49 -15.32
C LYS A 46 13.94 35.51 -15.78
N SER A 47 13.15 35.11 -15.12
CA SER A 47 12.53 34.06 -15.52
C SER A 47 11.56 34.23 -16.45
N SER A 48 11.62 33.68 -17.34
CA SER A 48 10.69 33.77 -18.15
C SER A 48 9.60 33.10 -17.65
N VAL A 49 8.56 33.39 -17.89
CA VAL A 49 7.45 32.78 -17.46
C VAL A 49 7.27 31.39 -17.87
N ARG A 50 6.93 30.50 -17.03
CA ARG A 50 6.71 29.20 -17.40
C ARG A 50 5.27 28.96 -17.48
N PRO A 51 4.78 28.31 -18.50
CA PRO A 51 3.37 28.04 -18.67
C PRO A 51 2.91 27.07 -17.58
N VAL A 52 1.75 27.26 -17.10
CA VAL A 52 1.22 26.44 -16.05
C VAL A 52 1.08 25.00 -16.48
N HIS A 53 0.65 24.76 -17.70
CA HIS A 53 0.47 23.42 -18.14
C HIS A 53 1.82 22.69 -18.17
N ARG A 54 2.89 23.41 -18.36
CA ARG A 54 4.18 22.79 -18.38
C ARG A 54 4.53 22.32 -17.00
N TYR A 55 4.12 23.05 -15.98
CA TYR A 55 4.37 22.62 -14.64
C TYR A 55 3.62 21.35 -14.37
N GLN A 56 2.38 21.21 -14.82
CA GLN A 56 1.61 20.02 -14.57
C GLN A 56 2.21 18.83 -15.29
N GLU A 57 2.72 18.99 -16.49
CA GLU A 57 3.34 17.90 -17.18
C GLU A 57 4.57 17.47 -16.42
N THR A 58 5.29 18.41 -15.85
CA THR A 58 6.48 18.08 -15.09
C THR A 58 6.13 17.22 -13.87
N VAL A 59 5.01 17.51 -13.24
CA VAL A 59 4.59 16.71 -12.08
C VAL A 59 4.31 15.28 -12.51
N VAL A 60 3.60 15.09 -13.59
CA VAL A 60 3.30 13.76 -14.08
C VAL A 60 4.58 13.02 -14.42
N GLU A 61 5.49 13.67 -15.12
CA GLU A 61 6.74 13.04 -15.45
C GLU A 61 7.56 12.72 -14.22
N ALA A 62 7.54 13.61 -13.24
CA ALA A 62 8.29 13.38 -12.02
C ALA A 62 7.77 12.16 -11.28
N LYS A 63 6.44 11.97 -11.23
CA LYS A 63 5.88 10.81 -10.58
C LYS A 63 6.27 9.54 -11.32
N GLU A 64 6.28 9.58 -12.64
CA GLU A 64 6.64 8.42 -13.42
C GLU A 64 8.11 8.03 -13.27
N ARG A 65 8.96 8.97 -12.93
CA ARG A 65 10.35 8.66 -12.75
C ARG A 65 10.73 8.43 -11.30
N ASP A 66 9.86 8.74 -10.36
CA ASP A 66 10.19 8.63 -8.97
C ASP A 66 10.09 7.18 -8.51
N TYR A 67 11.23 6.59 -8.26
CA TYR A 67 11.29 5.18 -7.89
C TYR A 67 10.52 4.89 -6.61
N THR A 68 10.63 5.76 -5.61
CA THR A 68 9.93 5.55 -4.34
C THR A 68 8.43 5.59 -4.55
N PHE A 69 7.93 6.55 -5.33
CA PHE A 69 6.51 6.65 -5.59
C PHE A 69 6.03 5.39 -6.33
N MET A 70 6.78 4.93 -7.31
CA MET A 70 6.40 3.76 -8.07
C MET A 70 6.36 2.50 -7.22
N ILE A 71 7.33 2.33 -6.34
CA ILE A 71 7.37 1.16 -5.47
C ILE A 71 6.20 1.17 -4.48
N LEU A 72 5.94 2.31 -3.86
CA LEU A 72 4.84 2.42 -2.91
C LEU A 72 3.50 2.17 -3.61
N ASN A 73 3.34 2.75 -4.78
CA ASN A 73 2.10 2.61 -5.53
C ASN A 73 1.90 1.14 -5.95
N ALA A 74 2.96 0.48 -6.38
CA ALA A 74 2.86 -0.91 -6.79
C ALA A 74 2.49 -1.82 -5.61
N LYS A 75 3.06 -1.57 -4.45
CA LYS A 75 2.75 -2.38 -3.28
C LYS A 75 1.30 -2.19 -2.85
N ILE A 76 0.83 -0.96 -2.86
CA ILE A 76 -0.54 -0.66 -2.48
C ILE A 76 -1.50 -1.29 -3.47
N GLN A 77 -1.20 -1.18 -4.76
CA GLN A 77 -2.05 -1.72 -5.79
C GLN A 77 -2.15 -3.25 -5.68
N ALA A 78 -1.05 -3.90 -5.37
CA ALA A 78 -1.04 -5.35 -5.21
C ALA A 78 -1.99 -5.80 -4.10
N ILE A 79 -1.99 -5.07 -2.99
CA ILE A 79 -2.86 -5.40 -1.87
C ILE A 79 -4.31 -5.07 -2.21
N ASP A 80 -4.56 -3.95 -2.86
CA ASP A 80 -5.91 -3.58 -3.26
C ASP A 80 -6.50 -4.65 -4.20
N ASP A 81 -5.71 -5.11 -5.15
CA ASP A 81 -6.17 -6.14 -6.08
C ASP A 81 -6.46 -7.44 -5.34
N ALA A 82 -5.62 -7.80 -4.41
CA ALA A 82 -5.83 -9.03 -3.65
C ALA A 82 -7.11 -8.97 -2.84
N ILE A 83 -7.35 -7.84 -2.20
CA ILE A 83 -8.51 -7.69 -1.35
C ILE A 83 -9.80 -7.65 -2.14
N ASP A 84 -9.78 -7.09 -3.33
CA ASP A 84 -10.98 -7.00 -4.15
C ASP A 84 -11.60 -8.35 -4.43
N TYR A 85 -10.83 -9.40 -4.45
CA TYR A 85 -11.36 -10.72 -4.73
C TYR A 85 -11.71 -11.54 -3.49
N LEU A 86 -11.62 -10.95 -2.31
CA LEU A 86 -11.95 -11.67 -1.10
C LEU A 86 -13.45 -11.61 -0.84
N PRO A 87 -14.02 -12.66 -0.25
CA PRO A 87 -15.42 -12.61 0.18
C PRO A 87 -15.60 -11.53 1.25
N ASP A 88 -16.83 -11.05 1.40
CA ASP A 88 -17.09 -9.94 2.31
C ASP A 88 -16.63 -10.18 3.74
N VAL A 89 -16.81 -11.36 4.26
CA VAL A 89 -16.39 -11.66 5.63
C VAL A 89 -14.89 -11.49 5.76
N MET A 90 -14.16 -11.92 4.75
CA MET A 90 -12.70 -11.80 4.78
C MET A 90 -12.28 -10.35 4.63
N LYS A 91 -13.00 -9.57 3.81
CA LYS A 91 -12.69 -8.15 3.67
C LYS A 91 -12.88 -7.44 5.00
N ASP A 92 -13.96 -7.79 5.72
CA ASP A 92 -14.23 -7.18 7.00
C ASP A 92 -13.14 -7.53 8.00
N LEU A 93 -12.68 -8.77 7.99
CA LEU A 93 -11.64 -9.18 8.90
C LEU A 93 -10.33 -8.46 8.59
N VAL A 94 -10.01 -8.30 7.32
CA VAL A 94 -8.80 -7.57 6.92
C VAL A 94 -8.89 -6.13 7.40
N GLU A 95 -10.03 -5.50 7.17
CA GLU A 95 -10.21 -4.12 7.56
C GLU A 95 -10.05 -3.95 9.07
N MET A 96 -10.67 -4.79 9.85
CA MET A 96 -10.64 -4.66 11.29
C MET A 96 -9.31 -5.06 11.88
N TYR A 97 -8.84 -6.23 11.54
CA TYR A 97 -7.67 -6.79 12.18
C TYR A 97 -6.36 -6.20 11.67
N TYR A 98 -6.20 -6.13 10.35
CA TYR A 98 -4.93 -5.66 9.78
C TYR A 98 -4.87 -4.15 9.61
N PHE A 99 -5.96 -3.53 9.18
CA PHE A 99 -5.91 -2.11 8.88
C PHE A 99 -6.24 -1.22 10.07
N ARG A 100 -7.18 -1.62 10.92
CA ARG A 100 -7.51 -0.84 12.09
C ARG A 100 -6.79 -1.33 13.33
N ASP A 101 -6.02 -2.41 13.20
CA ASP A 101 -5.23 -2.93 14.29
C ASP A 101 -6.08 -3.29 15.50
N MET A 102 -7.28 -3.81 15.30
CA MET A 102 -8.12 -4.25 16.39
C MET A 102 -7.60 -5.58 16.91
N SER A 103 -7.82 -5.85 18.16
CA SER A 103 -7.35 -7.10 18.73
C SER A 103 -8.18 -8.26 18.21
N ARG A 104 -7.64 -9.47 18.29
CA ARG A 104 -8.34 -10.67 17.87
C ARG A 104 -9.70 -10.77 18.55
N VAL A 105 -9.74 -10.50 19.85
CA VAL A 105 -10.98 -10.63 20.60
C VAL A 105 -12.02 -9.62 20.12
N GLU A 106 -11.59 -8.41 19.84
CA GLU A 106 -12.51 -7.40 19.35
C GLU A 106 -13.07 -7.78 17.99
N VAL A 107 -12.24 -8.32 17.11
CA VAL A 107 -12.69 -8.73 15.80
C VAL A 107 -13.67 -9.88 15.91
N MET A 108 -13.38 -10.86 16.79
CA MET A 108 -14.25 -11.99 17.00
C MET A 108 -15.62 -11.52 17.48
N CYS A 109 -15.65 -10.56 18.36
CA CYS A 109 -16.90 -10.02 18.87
C CYS A 109 -17.67 -9.28 17.79
N GLU A 110 -16.97 -8.44 17.03
CA GLU A 110 -17.62 -7.68 15.99
C GLU A 110 -18.19 -8.55 14.89
N LEU A 111 -17.47 -9.58 14.49
CA LEU A 111 -17.94 -10.46 13.44
C LEU A 111 -18.75 -11.65 13.96
N ASN A 112 -18.84 -11.77 15.28
CA ASN A 112 -19.59 -12.83 15.92
C ASN A 112 -19.10 -14.19 15.43
N ILE A 113 -17.81 -14.43 15.49
CA ILE A 113 -17.22 -15.69 15.09
C ILE A 113 -16.40 -16.26 16.22
N SER A 114 -16.17 -17.57 16.19
CA SER A 114 -15.38 -18.23 17.22
C SER A 114 -13.91 -18.03 16.96
N GLU A 115 -13.09 -18.35 17.96
CA GLU A 115 -11.66 -18.23 17.80
C GLU A 115 -11.18 -19.16 16.71
N ARG A 116 -11.75 -20.36 16.63
CA ARG A 116 -11.36 -21.32 15.62
C ARG A 116 -11.67 -20.78 14.25
N GLU A 117 -12.83 -20.14 14.10
CA GLU A 117 -13.22 -19.58 12.82
C GLU A 117 -12.34 -18.40 12.47
N PHE A 118 -11.93 -17.60 13.45
CA PHE A 118 -11.03 -16.48 13.23
C PHE A 118 -9.71 -16.98 12.62
N PHE A 119 -9.10 -18.01 13.21
CA PHE A 119 -7.83 -18.51 12.70
C PHE A 119 -7.98 -19.16 11.34
N ARG A 120 -9.13 -19.80 11.10
CA ARG A 120 -9.38 -20.40 9.80
C ARG A 120 -9.50 -19.32 8.71
N GLN A 121 -10.24 -18.26 8.99
CA GLN A 121 -10.38 -17.16 8.04
C GLN A 121 -9.06 -16.44 7.83
N ARG A 122 -8.30 -16.24 8.88
CA ARG A 122 -7.00 -15.59 8.78
C ARG A 122 -6.09 -16.38 7.85
N ARG A 123 -6.06 -17.69 8.01
CA ARG A 123 -5.22 -18.50 7.15
C ARG A 123 -5.65 -18.41 5.69
N ARG A 124 -6.94 -18.43 5.44
CA ARG A 124 -7.44 -18.33 4.08
C ARG A 124 -7.14 -16.98 3.45
N ILE A 125 -7.25 -15.93 4.23
CA ILE A 125 -6.92 -14.60 3.75
C ILE A 125 -5.46 -14.56 3.32
N VAL A 126 -4.57 -15.05 4.17
CA VAL A 126 -3.14 -15.01 3.86
C VAL A 126 -2.86 -15.84 2.61
N GLU A 127 -3.49 -17.00 2.48
CA GLU A 127 -3.27 -17.85 1.31
C GLU A 127 -3.75 -17.18 0.04
N ARG A 128 -4.85 -16.45 0.10
CA ARG A 128 -5.38 -15.77 -1.08
C ARG A 128 -4.61 -14.52 -1.45
N VAL A 129 -4.07 -13.84 -0.46
CA VAL A 129 -3.33 -12.60 -0.69
C VAL A 129 -1.90 -12.89 -1.13
N ALA A 130 -1.34 -14.01 -0.69
CA ALA A 130 0.05 -14.33 -0.95
C ALA A 130 0.48 -14.20 -2.41
N PRO A 131 -0.26 -14.72 -3.38
CA PRO A 131 0.19 -14.62 -4.77
C PRO A 131 0.34 -13.19 -5.26
N TYR A 132 -0.40 -12.26 -4.68
CA TYR A 132 -0.33 -10.88 -5.12
C TYR A 132 0.84 -10.15 -4.48
N VAL A 133 1.19 -10.54 -3.27
CA VAL A 133 2.22 -9.85 -2.52
C VAL A 133 3.58 -10.49 -2.67
N VAL A 134 3.65 -11.81 -2.67
CA VAL A 134 4.90 -12.50 -2.78
C VAL A 134 5.04 -13.23 -4.08
N GLY A 135 4.28 -12.91 -5.07
CA GLY A 135 4.29 -13.62 -6.35
C GLY A 135 5.61 -13.54 -7.06
N PRO A 136 5.62 -13.23 -8.35
CA PRO A 136 6.85 -13.27 -9.09
C PRO A 136 7.95 -12.39 -8.52
N PHE A 137 7.58 -11.33 -7.86
CA PHE A 137 8.56 -10.45 -7.31
C PHE A 137 8.72 -10.66 -5.83
N GLY A 138 8.21 -11.69 -5.30
CA GLY A 138 8.16 -11.84 -3.89
C GLY A 138 9.30 -12.52 -3.24
N MET A 139 8.97 -13.17 -2.16
CA MET A 139 10.00 -13.76 -1.35
C MET A 139 10.84 -14.77 -2.03
N GLY A 140 10.33 -15.33 -3.04
CA GLY A 140 11.09 -16.34 -3.72
C GLY A 140 12.40 -15.84 -4.21
N ASP A 141 12.50 -14.58 -4.44
CA ASP A 141 13.71 -14.09 -4.94
C ASP A 141 14.79 -14.12 -3.94
N ASN A 142 14.49 -14.25 -2.74
CA ASN A 142 15.48 -14.17 -1.76
C ASN A 142 16.12 -15.45 -1.45
N ASP A 143 15.81 -16.44 -2.11
CA ASP A 143 16.39 -17.69 -1.78
C ASP A 143 17.75 -17.93 -2.21
#